data_3d7331e1a103dd70a1a9c9b572756e09
#
_entry.id   3d7331e1a103dd70a1a9c9b572756e09
#
_cell.length_a   1.000
_cell.length_b   1.000
_cell.length_c   1.000
_cell.angle_alpha   90.00
_cell.angle_beta   90.00
_cell.angle_gamma   90.00
#
_symmetry.space_group_name_H-M   'P 1'
#
loop_
_entity.id
_entity.type
_entity.pdbx_description
1 polymer ?
#
loop_
_entity_poly.entity_id
_entity_poly.type
_entity_poly.pdbx_seq_one_letter_code
_entity_poly.pdbx_strand_id
1 'polypeptide(L)'
;MYKRQESYIKRIKELEGLALAYDGVSTAYAIQAGRELRVLVESEKVTDAEADELSFTISQKIQTEMTYPGQVKVTVIREKRAVNYAK
;
A
#
# COMPACT_ATOMS: atom_id res chain seq x y z
N MET A 1 -25.41 9.54 -6.05
CA MET A 1 -24.52 9.94 -4.96
C MET A 1 -23.98 8.79 -4.15
N TYR A 2 -24.85 7.93 -3.67
CA TYR A 2 -24.42 6.75 -2.92
C TYR A 2 -23.50 5.84 -3.72
N LYS A 3 -23.78 5.65 -4.98
CA LYS A 3 -22.98 4.79 -5.84
C LYS A 3 -21.55 5.32 -6.01
N ARG A 4 -21.38 6.64 -6.06
CA ARG A 4 -20.05 7.24 -6.15
C ARG A 4 -19.25 7.00 -4.87
N GLN A 5 -19.88 7.17 -3.72
CA GLN A 5 -19.21 6.95 -2.44
C GLN A 5 -18.85 5.49 -2.26
N GLU A 6 -19.75 4.59 -2.62
CA GLU A 6 -19.47 3.16 -2.56
C GLU A 6 -18.33 2.77 -3.48
N SER A 7 -18.31 3.30 -4.72
CA SER A 7 -17.24 3.02 -5.68
C SER A 7 -15.90 3.54 -5.18
N TYR A 8 -15.91 4.72 -4.58
CA TYR A 8 -14.69 5.32 -4.04
C TYR A 8 -14.14 4.48 -2.88
N ILE A 9 -14.99 4.14 -1.93
CA ILE A 9 -14.61 3.33 -0.77
C ILE A 9 -14.12 1.97 -1.21
N LYS A 10 -14.81 1.35 -2.16
CA LYS A 10 -14.41 0.06 -2.69
C LYS A 10 -13.04 0.12 -3.34
N ARG A 11 -12.77 1.17 -4.10
CA ARG A 11 -11.49 1.37 -4.77
C ARG A 11 -10.35 1.53 -3.77
N ILE A 12 -10.59 2.30 -2.71
CA ILE A 12 -9.59 2.47 -1.65
C ILE A 12 -9.29 1.13 -0.98
N LYS A 13 -10.32 0.36 -0.66
CA LYS A 13 -10.14 -0.95 -0.03
C LYS A 13 -9.41 -1.92 -0.95
N GLU A 14 -9.67 -1.87 -2.24
CA GLU A 14 -8.98 -2.72 -3.19
C GLU A 14 -7.50 -2.37 -3.28
N LEU A 15 -7.16 -1.09 -3.29
CA LEU A 15 -5.77 -0.64 -3.27
C LEU A 15 -5.04 -1.17 -2.04
N GLU A 16 -5.62 -0.97 -0.87
CA GLU A 16 -5.02 -1.40 0.38
C GLU A 16 -4.89 -2.91 0.45
N GLY A 17 -5.94 -3.61 0.05
CA GLY A 17 -5.94 -5.07 0.05
C GLY A 17 -4.93 -5.67 -0.89
N LEU A 18 -4.72 -5.04 -2.03
CA LEU A 18 -3.75 -5.48 -3.01
C LEU A 18 -2.34 -5.47 -2.42
N ALA A 19 -2.00 -4.40 -1.71
CA ALA A 19 -0.69 -4.28 -1.08
C ALA A 19 -0.54 -5.23 0.10
N LEU A 20 -1.59 -5.41 0.89
CA LEU A 20 -1.55 -6.29 2.06
C LEU A 20 -1.39 -7.76 1.71
N ALA A 21 -1.63 -8.13 0.46
CA ALA A 21 -1.46 -9.51 0.01
C ALA A 21 0.01 -9.93 -0.12
N TYR A 22 0.93 -8.97 -0.11
CA TYR A 22 2.36 -9.29 -0.24
C TYR A 22 2.99 -9.59 1.11
N ASP A 23 3.91 -10.56 1.12
CA ASP A 23 4.65 -10.92 2.32
C ASP A 23 5.53 -9.75 2.76
N GLY A 24 5.63 -9.57 4.07
CA GLY A 24 6.45 -8.50 4.63
C GLY A 24 5.73 -7.18 4.80
N VAL A 25 4.56 -7.02 4.20
CA VAL A 25 3.75 -5.81 4.36
C VAL A 25 3.00 -5.88 5.67
N SER A 26 3.25 -4.92 6.56
CA SER A 26 2.56 -4.86 7.84
C SER A 26 1.30 -4.01 7.76
N THR A 27 1.33 -2.94 6.99
CA THR A 27 0.20 -2.03 6.87
C THR A 27 0.23 -1.37 5.50
N ALA A 28 -0.94 -1.08 4.97
CA ALA A 28 -1.06 -0.29 3.74
C ALA A 28 -2.27 0.62 3.88
N TYR A 29 -2.11 1.86 3.47
CA TYR A 29 -3.22 2.80 3.50
C TYR A 29 -3.11 3.80 2.37
N ALA A 30 -4.26 4.16 1.83
CA ALA A 30 -4.36 5.14 0.76
C ALA A 30 -4.58 6.52 1.35
N ILE A 31 -3.90 7.50 0.80
CA ILE A 31 -4.03 8.90 1.21
C ILE A 31 -4.28 9.77 -0.01
N GLN A 32 -4.59 11.04 0.22
CA GLN A 32 -4.83 12.00 -0.85
C GLN A 32 -5.91 11.52 -1.83
N ALA A 33 -7.03 11.08 -1.28
CA ALA A 33 -8.16 10.60 -2.07
C ALA A 33 -7.78 9.44 -3.01
N GLY A 34 -6.88 8.57 -2.55
CA GLY A 34 -6.45 7.42 -3.33
C GLY A 34 -5.37 7.69 -4.35
N ARG A 35 -4.78 8.87 -4.31
CA ARG A 35 -3.69 9.21 -5.25
C ARG A 35 -2.34 8.70 -4.79
N GLU A 36 -2.22 8.35 -3.53
CA GLU A 36 -1.00 7.77 -3.00
C GLU A 36 -1.35 6.57 -2.13
N LEU A 37 -0.61 5.49 -2.34
CA LEU A 37 -0.71 4.29 -1.51
C LEU A 37 0.58 4.17 -0.73
N ARG A 38 0.50 4.25 0.58
CA ARG A 38 1.64 4.04 1.46
C ARG A 38 1.64 2.63 1.98
N VAL A 39 2.77 1.97 1.80
CA VAL A 39 2.95 0.57 2.18
C VAL A 39 4.07 0.51 3.20
N LEU A 40 3.74 0.04 4.40
CA LEU A 40 4.70 -0.10 5.47
C LEU A 40 5.17 -1.54 5.56
N VAL A 41 6.46 -1.73 5.48
CA VAL A 41 7.06 -3.06 5.54
C VAL A 41 8.04 -3.14 6.71
N GLU A 42 8.20 -4.32 7.26
CA GLU A 42 9.13 -4.55 8.36
C GLU A 42 10.55 -4.61 7.82
N SER A 43 11.43 -3.76 8.36
CA SER A 43 12.81 -3.68 7.88
C SER A 43 13.59 -4.97 8.09
N GLU A 44 13.17 -5.81 9.01
CA GLU A 44 13.80 -7.10 9.25
C GLU A 44 13.44 -8.13 8.19
N LYS A 45 12.29 -7.96 7.55
CA LYS A 45 11.79 -8.92 6.57
C LYS A 45 12.01 -8.47 5.13
N VAL A 46 12.18 -7.17 4.91
CA VAL A 46 12.26 -6.60 3.58
C VAL A 46 13.49 -5.70 3.51
N THR A 47 14.39 -6.02 2.60
CA THR A 47 15.58 -5.18 2.36
C THR A 47 15.22 -3.97 1.51
N ASP A 48 16.16 -3.02 1.40
CA ASP A 48 15.93 -1.85 0.55
C ASP A 48 15.69 -2.23 -0.91
N ALA A 49 16.45 -3.20 -1.42
CA ALA A 49 16.27 -3.68 -2.79
C ALA A 49 14.89 -4.33 -2.97
N GLU A 50 14.47 -5.11 -1.98
CA GLU A 50 13.16 -5.74 -2.02
C GLU A 50 12.03 -4.71 -1.93
N ALA A 51 12.24 -3.64 -1.15
CA ALA A 51 11.27 -2.57 -1.05
C ALA A 51 11.11 -1.85 -2.40
N ASP A 52 12.21 -1.62 -3.11
CA ASP A 52 12.16 -1.04 -4.46
C ASP A 52 11.39 -1.94 -5.42
N GLU A 53 11.69 -3.23 -5.40
CA GLU A 53 10.97 -4.19 -6.24
C GLU A 53 9.49 -4.22 -5.90
N LEU A 54 9.18 -4.17 -4.61
CA LEU A 54 7.80 -4.22 -4.14
C LEU A 54 7.01 -3.01 -4.63
N SER A 55 7.61 -1.82 -4.56
CA SER A 55 6.95 -0.61 -5.05
C SER A 55 6.63 -0.71 -6.54
N PHE A 56 7.57 -1.24 -7.32
CA PHE A 56 7.36 -1.45 -8.75
C PHE A 56 6.28 -2.50 -9.00
N THR A 57 6.36 -3.62 -8.31
CA THR A 57 5.40 -4.72 -8.48
C THR A 57 3.99 -4.27 -8.15
N ILE A 58 3.82 -3.55 -7.04
CA ILE A 58 2.51 -3.04 -6.63
C ILE A 58 1.98 -2.05 -7.66
N SER A 59 2.83 -1.14 -8.15
CA SER A 59 2.39 -0.17 -9.15
C SER A 59 1.97 -0.83 -10.45
N GLN A 60 2.68 -1.86 -10.88
CA GLN A 60 2.31 -2.63 -12.07
C GLN A 60 0.98 -3.34 -11.86
N LYS A 61 0.78 -3.91 -10.69
CA LYS A 61 -0.46 -4.61 -10.37
C LYS A 61 -1.65 -3.67 -10.38
N ILE A 62 -1.48 -2.47 -9.87
CA ILE A 62 -2.53 -1.45 -9.91
C ILE A 62 -2.87 -1.10 -11.36
N GLN A 63 -1.86 -0.93 -12.20
CA GLN A 63 -2.08 -0.61 -13.60
C GLN A 63 -2.83 -1.70 -14.35
N THR A 64 -2.53 -2.95 -14.06
CA THR A 64 -3.11 -4.07 -14.79
C THR A 64 -4.46 -4.50 -14.25
N GLU A 65 -4.69 -4.40 -12.96
CA GLU A 65 -5.90 -4.93 -12.33
C GLU A 65 -6.93 -3.89 -11.96
N MET A 66 -6.55 -2.62 -11.92
CA MET A 66 -7.48 -1.57 -11.55
C MET A 66 -7.58 -0.51 -12.63
N THR A 67 -8.81 -0.08 -12.88
CA THR A 67 -9.04 1.06 -13.76
C THR A 67 -8.98 2.32 -12.91
N TYR A 68 -7.98 3.16 -13.18
CA TYR A 68 -7.78 4.36 -12.40
C TYR A 68 -7.62 5.57 -13.32
N PRO A 69 -8.27 6.68 -13.02
CA PRO A 69 -8.26 7.85 -13.92
C PRO A 69 -6.98 8.68 -13.85
N GLY A 70 -5.96 8.22 -13.21
CA GLY A 70 -4.71 8.95 -13.09
C GLY A 70 -3.64 8.08 -12.50
N GLN A 71 -2.55 8.71 -12.11
CA GLN A 71 -1.44 7.99 -11.50
C GLN A 71 -1.68 7.77 -10.02
N VAL A 72 -1.23 6.64 -9.53
CA VAL A 72 -1.20 6.34 -8.10
C VAL A 72 0.27 6.24 -7.70
N LYS A 73 0.67 7.09 -6.77
CA LYS A 73 2.01 7.05 -6.23
C LYS A 73 2.09 5.93 -5.21
N VAL A 74 3.00 4.99 -5.40
CA VAL A 74 3.21 3.88 -4.47
C VAL A 74 4.48 4.16 -3.69
N THR A 75 4.35 4.33 -2.39
CA THR A 75 5.47 4.61 -1.49
C THR A 75 5.64 3.44 -0.53
N VAL A 76 6.80 2.79 -0.58
CA VAL A 76 7.10 1.69 0.33
C VAL A 76 8.07 2.22 1.39
N ILE A 77 7.68 2.10 2.64
CA ILE A 77 8.44 2.59 3.79
C ILE A 77 8.85 1.40 4.64
N ARG A 78 10.16 1.27 4.83
CA ARG A 78 10.69 0.27 5.75
C ARG A 78 10.68 0.87 7.15
N GLU A 79 10.10 0.14 8.09
CA GLU A 79 10.07 0.61 9.48
C GLU A 79 10.68 -0.42 10.41
N LYS A 80 11.35 0.10 11.42
CA LYS A 80 11.88 -0.72 12.50
C LYS A 80 11.05 -0.44 13.73
N ARG A 81 10.50 -1.49 14.32
CA ARG A 81 9.71 -1.37 15.53
C ARG A 81 10.52 -1.81 16.73
N ALA A 82 10.64 -0.94 17.71
CA ALA A 82 11.29 -1.26 18.98
C ALA A 82 10.23 -1.24 20.07
N VAL A 83 10.13 -2.32 20.84
CA VAL A 83 9.11 -2.45 21.87
C VAL A 83 9.79 -2.79 23.19
N ASN A 84 9.50 -2.00 24.21
CA ASN A 84 9.94 -2.27 25.57
C ASN A 84 8.76 -2.12 26.52
N TYR A 85 8.77 -2.90 27.56
CA TYR A 85 7.69 -2.85 28.53
C TYR A 85 8.20 -2.22 29.84
N ALA A 86 7.52 -1.18 30.27
CA ALA A 86 7.75 -0.60 31.58
C ALA A 86 6.95 -1.39 32.62
N LYS A 87 7.60 -1.77 33.69
CA LYS A 87 6.96 -2.54 34.76
C LYS A 87 6.91 -1.74 36.06
#